data_0fb33a3f7600e8de1dc32384454280e0
#
_entry.id   0fb33a3f7600e8de1dc32384454280e0
#
_cell.length_a   1.000
_cell.length_b   1.000
_cell.length_c   1.000
_cell.angle_alpha   90.00
_cell.angle_beta   90.00
_cell.angle_gamma   90.00
#
_symmetry.space_group_name_H-M   'P 1'
#
loop_
_entity.id
_entity.type
_entity.pdbx_description
1 polymer ?
#
loop_
_entity_poly.entity_id
_entity_poly.type
_entity_poly.pdbx_seq_one_letter_code
_entity_poly.pdbx_strand_id
1 'polypeptide(L)'
;MDQHRIEETQLVTRKSARDQIHLAWNYQCAYCGDELNRSPTLDHVVPKALGGVHHRSNLVSCCFMCNSQKGHKHWVDWYRAQPFWSSTREWAIVQWLGGNC
;
A
#
# COMPACT_ATOMS: atom_id res chain seq x y z
N MET A 1 -6.34 24.47 24.14
CA MET A 1 -6.95 23.30 23.49
C MET A 1 -6.74 23.31 21.99
N ASP A 2 -7.11 24.37 21.35
CA ASP A 2 -6.93 24.44 19.91
C ASP A 2 -5.48 24.35 19.49
N GLN A 3 -4.60 24.91 20.32
CA GLN A 3 -3.18 24.86 20.04
C GLN A 3 -2.66 23.44 20.06
N HIS A 4 -3.13 22.64 21.02
CA HIS A 4 -2.73 21.26 21.11
C HIS A 4 -3.17 20.50 19.86
N ARG A 5 -4.40 20.72 19.41
CA ARG A 5 -4.93 20.09 18.22
C ARG A 5 -4.16 20.49 16.98
N ILE A 6 -3.79 21.76 16.91
CA ILE A 6 -3.00 22.27 15.78
C ILE A 6 -1.67 21.56 15.73
N GLU A 7 -1.05 21.34 16.88
CA GLU A 7 0.23 20.65 16.93
C GLU A 7 0.10 19.22 16.42
N GLU A 8 -0.96 18.53 16.80
CA GLU A 8 -1.19 17.17 16.30
C GLU A 8 -1.34 17.16 14.79
N THR A 9 -2.10 18.12 14.27
CA THR A 9 -2.29 18.23 12.84
C THR A 9 -0.96 18.48 12.13
N GLN A 10 -0.13 19.34 12.70
CA GLN A 10 1.17 19.61 12.12
C GLN A 10 2.07 18.40 12.12
N LEU A 11 2.03 17.59 13.19
CA LEU A 11 2.81 16.37 13.24
C LEU A 11 2.38 15.39 12.17
N VAL A 12 1.07 15.26 11.97
CA VAL A 12 0.55 14.37 10.93
C VAL A 12 0.99 14.85 9.55
N THR A 13 0.91 16.16 9.30
CA THR A 13 1.29 16.69 7.99
C THR A 13 2.79 16.62 7.75
N ARG A 14 3.59 16.48 8.80
CA ARG A 14 5.03 16.34 8.67
C ARG A 14 5.45 14.91 8.37
N LYS A 15 4.55 13.96 8.55
CA LYS A 15 4.89 12.58 8.21
C LYS A 15 5.15 12.51 6.72
N SER A 16 6.12 11.70 6.36
CA SER A 16 6.45 11.49 4.96
C SER A 16 5.24 10.90 4.23
N ALA A 17 5.22 11.06 2.91
CA ALA A 17 4.20 10.42 2.09
C ALA A 17 4.20 8.91 2.30
N ARG A 18 5.38 8.34 2.50
CA ARG A 18 5.55 6.92 2.77
C ARG A 18 4.79 6.50 4.03
N ASP A 19 4.99 7.25 5.13
CA ASP A 19 4.31 6.95 6.40
C ASP A 19 2.80 7.07 6.26
N GLN A 20 2.34 8.06 5.52
CA GLN A 20 0.92 8.26 5.31
C GLN A 20 0.28 7.09 4.59
N ILE A 21 0.96 6.51 3.62
CA ILE A 21 0.45 5.35 2.91
C ILE A 21 0.36 4.15 3.86
N HIS A 22 1.41 3.91 4.65
CA HIS A 22 1.38 2.82 5.61
C HIS A 22 0.25 2.99 6.63
N LEU A 23 0.04 4.22 7.10
CA LEU A 23 -1.07 4.50 8.03
C LEU A 23 -2.42 4.21 7.39
N ALA A 24 -2.60 4.59 6.13
CA ALA A 24 -3.86 4.34 5.43
C ALA A 24 -4.15 2.85 5.31
N TRP A 25 -3.13 2.02 5.27
CA TRP A 25 -3.25 0.57 5.20
C TRP A 25 -3.11 -0.08 6.58
N ASN A 26 -3.17 0.70 7.65
CA ASN A 26 -3.05 0.22 9.04
C ASN A 26 -1.75 -0.54 9.29
N TYR A 27 -0.69 -0.17 8.56
CA TYR A 27 0.60 -0.87 8.62
C TYR A 27 0.46 -2.37 8.40
N GLN A 28 -0.40 -2.73 7.47
CA GLN A 28 -0.60 -4.12 7.06
C GLN A 28 -0.28 -4.25 5.58
N CYS A 29 0.21 -5.42 5.18
CA CYS A 29 0.45 -5.71 3.78
C CYS A 29 -0.89 -5.72 3.02
N ALA A 30 -0.97 -4.97 1.94
CA ALA A 30 -2.19 -4.89 1.15
C ALA A 30 -2.60 -6.25 0.57
N TYR A 31 -1.63 -7.13 0.34
CA TYR A 31 -1.88 -8.43 -0.29
C TYR A 31 -2.16 -9.54 0.71
N CYS A 32 -1.24 -9.78 1.64
CA CYS A 32 -1.38 -10.90 2.57
C CYS A 32 -1.97 -10.51 3.92
N GLY A 33 -2.00 -9.21 4.25
CA GLY A 33 -2.57 -8.74 5.50
C GLY A 33 -1.65 -8.82 6.71
N ASP A 34 -0.42 -9.28 6.54
CA ASP A 34 0.51 -9.36 7.66
C ASP A 34 0.85 -7.97 8.17
N GLU A 35 1.05 -7.87 9.48
CA GLU A 35 1.46 -6.61 10.09
C GLU A 35 2.90 -6.30 9.71
N LEU A 36 3.15 -5.02 9.41
CA LEU A 36 4.46 -4.56 8.98
C LEU A 36 5.21 -3.95 10.16
N ASN A 37 5.64 -4.80 11.07
CA ASN A 37 6.33 -4.35 12.28
C ASN A 37 7.78 -3.96 12.01
N ARG A 38 8.37 -4.54 10.98
CA ARG A 38 9.77 -4.30 10.63
C ARG A 38 9.86 -4.10 9.13
N SER A 39 10.68 -3.14 8.73
CA SER A 39 11.01 -2.93 7.32
C SER A 39 9.77 -2.90 6.41
N PRO A 40 8.81 -2.04 6.73
CA PRO A 40 7.67 -1.89 5.82
C PRO A 40 8.14 -1.37 4.47
N THR A 41 7.59 -1.92 3.40
CA THR A 41 7.93 -1.48 2.06
C THR A 41 6.69 -0.96 1.36
N LEU A 42 6.90 -0.26 0.25
CA LEU A 42 5.84 0.17 -0.64
C LEU A 42 5.98 -0.56 -1.96
N ASP A 43 4.84 -0.95 -2.50
CA ASP A 43 4.81 -1.63 -3.80
C ASP A 43 4.05 -0.77 -4.79
N HIS A 44 4.59 -0.65 -5.99
CA HIS A 44 3.85 -0.09 -7.12
C HIS A 44 2.90 -1.18 -7.59
N VAL A 45 1.60 -1.00 -7.34
CA VAL A 45 0.61 -2.04 -7.69
C VAL A 45 0.72 -2.34 -9.18
N VAL A 46 0.66 -1.31 -10.01
CA VAL A 46 1.03 -1.44 -11.43
C VAL A 46 2.52 -1.15 -11.50
N PRO A 47 3.34 -2.14 -11.82
CA PRO A 47 4.79 -1.95 -11.85
C PRO A 47 5.21 -0.85 -12.81
N LYS A 48 6.29 -0.15 -12.49
CA LYS A 48 6.82 0.87 -13.39
C LYS A 48 7.13 0.29 -14.76
N ALA A 49 7.64 -0.93 -14.81
CA ALA A 49 7.95 -1.60 -16.07
C ALA A 49 6.72 -1.80 -16.94
N LEU A 50 5.52 -1.79 -16.36
CA LEU A 50 4.26 -1.94 -17.06
C LEU A 50 3.52 -0.60 -17.18
N GLY A 51 4.21 0.51 -16.99
CA GLY A 51 3.61 1.84 -17.13
C GLY A 51 3.04 2.42 -15.86
N GLY A 52 3.28 1.79 -14.72
CA GLY A 52 2.77 2.30 -13.45
C GLY A 52 3.42 3.62 -13.06
N VAL A 53 2.61 4.50 -12.45
CA VAL A 53 3.08 5.83 -12.03
C VAL A 53 3.64 5.76 -10.62
N HIS A 54 4.54 6.70 -10.32
CA HIS A 54 5.05 6.86 -8.97
C HIS A 54 4.19 7.89 -8.23
N HIS A 55 3.02 7.44 -7.79
CA HIS A 55 2.05 8.28 -7.13
C HIS A 55 1.38 7.47 -6.02
N ARG A 56 0.91 8.16 -4.97
CA ARG A 56 0.33 7.45 -3.83
C ARG A 56 -0.82 6.53 -4.23
N SER A 57 -1.58 6.91 -5.26
CA SER A 57 -2.71 6.08 -5.71
C SER A 57 -2.26 4.76 -6.32
N ASN A 58 -0.96 4.61 -6.61
CA ASN A 58 -0.40 3.38 -7.15
C ASN A 58 0.56 2.71 -6.16
N LEU A 59 0.65 3.23 -4.94
CA LEU A 59 1.56 2.70 -3.92
C LEU A 59 0.76 2.14 -2.77
N VAL A 60 1.08 0.94 -2.35
CA VAL A 60 0.42 0.30 -1.21
C VAL A 60 1.46 -0.22 -0.24
N SER A 61 1.04 -0.33 1.03
CA SER A 61 1.83 -1.02 2.05
C SER A 61 2.05 -2.46 1.62
N CYS A 62 3.28 -2.94 1.74
CA CYS A 62 3.59 -4.28 1.28
C CYS A 62 4.70 -4.87 2.14
N CYS A 63 4.57 -6.14 2.49
CA CYS A 63 5.64 -6.83 3.18
C CYS A 63 6.74 -7.18 2.18
N PHE A 64 7.94 -7.39 2.70
CA PHE A 64 9.09 -7.67 1.85
C PHE A 64 8.86 -8.90 0.96
N MET A 65 8.25 -9.94 1.52
CA MET A 65 8.04 -11.18 0.78
C MET A 65 7.10 -10.98 -0.41
N CYS A 66 5.96 -10.33 -0.18
CA CYS A 66 5.03 -10.08 -1.28
C CYS A 66 5.65 -9.18 -2.34
N ASN A 67 6.36 -8.14 -1.89
CA ASN A 67 6.99 -7.20 -2.80
C ASN A 67 8.02 -7.93 -3.68
N SER A 68 8.85 -8.73 -3.06
CA SER A 68 9.90 -9.47 -3.74
C SER A 68 9.33 -10.50 -4.73
N GLN A 69 8.32 -11.25 -4.29
CA GLN A 69 7.74 -12.30 -5.12
C GLN A 69 6.91 -11.75 -6.27
N LYS A 70 6.22 -10.64 -6.04
CA LYS A 70 5.43 -10.00 -7.08
C LYS A 70 6.32 -9.46 -8.19
N GLY A 71 7.40 -8.77 -7.82
CA GLY A 71 8.31 -8.20 -8.80
C GLY A 71 7.59 -7.33 -9.81
N HIS A 72 7.79 -7.60 -11.09
CA HIS A 72 7.20 -6.83 -12.19
C HIS A 72 5.97 -7.52 -12.79
N LYS A 73 5.40 -8.48 -12.09
CA LYS A 73 4.25 -9.23 -12.60
C LYS A 73 2.99 -8.37 -12.56
N HIS A 74 2.05 -8.66 -13.45
CA HIS A 74 0.73 -8.06 -13.40
C HIS A 74 0.08 -8.41 -12.07
N TRP A 75 -0.39 -7.39 -11.34
CA TRP A 75 -0.73 -7.59 -9.92
C TRP A 75 -1.93 -8.51 -9.72
N VAL A 76 -2.95 -8.44 -10.57
CA VAL A 76 -4.14 -9.27 -10.41
C VAL A 76 -3.78 -10.73 -10.64
N ASP A 77 -3.05 -11.00 -11.73
CA ASP A 77 -2.65 -12.37 -12.07
C ASP A 77 -1.78 -12.96 -10.99
N TRP A 78 -0.79 -12.19 -10.53
CA TRP A 78 0.09 -12.66 -9.46
C TRP A 78 -0.70 -12.89 -8.17
N TYR A 79 -1.54 -11.91 -7.77
CA TYR A 79 -2.23 -11.96 -6.49
C TYR A 79 -3.20 -13.13 -6.43
N ARG A 80 -4.00 -13.29 -7.48
CA ARG A 80 -5.01 -14.36 -7.48
C ARG A 80 -4.41 -15.76 -7.46
N ALA A 81 -3.15 -15.90 -7.82
CA ALA A 81 -2.45 -17.18 -7.76
C ALA A 81 -1.91 -17.48 -6.37
N GLN A 82 -1.98 -16.57 -5.43
CA GLN A 82 -1.40 -16.75 -4.10
C GLN A 82 -2.38 -17.44 -3.15
N PRO A 83 -1.87 -18.30 -2.25
CA PRO A 83 -2.74 -18.97 -1.27
C PRO A 83 -3.38 -18.00 -0.29
N PHE A 84 -2.79 -16.83 -0.09
CA PHE A 84 -3.33 -15.81 0.81
C PHE A 84 -4.26 -14.82 0.11
N TRP A 85 -4.58 -15.04 -1.14
CA TRP A 85 -5.48 -14.13 -1.87
C TRP A 85 -6.78 -13.90 -1.10
N SER A 86 -7.25 -12.67 -1.11
CA SER A 86 -8.48 -12.28 -0.44
C SER A 86 -9.26 -11.34 -1.36
N SER A 87 -10.51 -11.68 -1.60
CA SER A 87 -11.36 -10.82 -2.42
C SER A 87 -11.57 -9.46 -1.76
N THR A 88 -11.64 -9.42 -0.43
CA THR A 88 -11.79 -8.17 0.31
C THR A 88 -10.58 -7.27 0.12
N ARG A 89 -9.39 -7.84 0.22
CA ARG A 89 -8.17 -7.06 0.01
C ARG A 89 -8.01 -6.64 -1.44
N GLU A 90 -8.35 -7.51 -2.37
CA GLU A 90 -8.31 -7.13 -3.78
C GLU A 90 -9.23 -5.94 -4.04
N TRP A 91 -10.43 -5.98 -3.50
CA TRP A 91 -11.37 -4.87 -3.63
C TRP A 91 -10.78 -3.59 -3.05
N ALA A 92 -10.17 -3.68 -1.87
CA ALA A 92 -9.55 -2.50 -1.24
C ALA A 92 -8.46 -1.92 -2.13
N ILE A 93 -7.65 -2.77 -2.76
CA ILE A 93 -6.61 -2.31 -3.67
C ILE A 93 -7.23 -1.60 -4.88
N VAL A 94 -8.27 -2.18 -5.47
CA VAL A 94 -8.95 -1.57 -6.61
C VAL A 94 -9.50 -0.20 -6.24
N GLN A 95 -10.11 -0.09 -5.06
CA GLN A 95 -10.61 1.20 -4.58
C GLN A 95 -9.48 2.20 -4.40
N TRP A 96 -8.36 1.75 -3.85
CA TRP A 96 -7.20 2.61 -3.64
C TRP A 96 -6.67 3.16 -4.96
N LEU A 97 -6.66 2.32 -5.98
CA LEU A 97 -6.23 2.71 -7.33
C LEU A 97 -7.23 3.62 -8.03
N GLY A 98 -8.35 3.94 -7.40
CA GLY A 98 -9.36 4.80 -8.00
C GLY A 98 -10.49 4.03 -8.67
N GLY A 99 -10.56 2.72 -8.45
CA GLY A 99 -11.62 1.89 -8.98
C GLY A 99 -11.53 1.59 -10.46
N ASN A 100 -10.38 1.88 -11.08
CA ASN A 100 -10.23 1.81 -12.54
C ASN A 100 -9.19 0.81 -13.00
N CYS A 101 -8.91 -0.22 -12.21
CA CYS A 101 -7.94 -1.18 -12.71
C CYS A 101 -8.49 -2.59 -12.85
#